data_be6fe622a71d5ff3e49427f1280ea9f7
#
_entry.id   be6fe622a71d5ff3e49427f1280ea9f7
#
_cell.length_a   1.000
_cell.length_b   1.000
_cell.length_c   1.000
_cell.angle_alpha   90.00
_cell.angle_beta   90.00
_cell.angle_gamma   90.00
#
_symmetry.space_group_name_H-M   'P 1'
#
loop_
_entity.id
_entity.type
_entity.pdbx_description
1 polymer ?
#
loop_
_entity_poly.entity_id
_entity_poly.type
_entity_poly.pdbx_seq_one_letter_code
_entity_poly.pdbx_strand_id
1 'polypeptide(L)'
;MHYASSVFEGERAYGGKIFKSRAHSERLLASGKLIDFEIPYSVEDIEAAKEAALQANGLSDAYVRAFAWRGAGPDMGVASSRNPVRMAVAVWSWGNYYGDAKMKGAKLDIAKWRRPDPATAPSQAKAAGLYMIATMSKHAAEAKGCSDAMMFDYRGYVAEATGANIFFVKDGEVHTPTADAFLNGITRQTVIEMLKEK
;
A
#
# COMPACT_ATOMS: atom_id res chain seq x y z
N MET A 1 -8.18 16.51 2.62
CA MET A 1 -8.85 15.39 1.93
C MET A 1 -9.22 15.69 0.48
N HIS A 2 -9.67 16.91 0.15
CA HIS A 2 -10.24 17.25 -1.18
C HIS A 2 -9.27 16.99 -2.34
N TYR A 3 -8.00 17.20 -2.16
CA TYR A 3 -6.99 17.09 -3.23
C TYR A 3 -6.09 15.86 -3.06
N ALA A 4 -6.64 14.77 -2.51
CA ALA A 4 -5.98 13.47 -2.32
C ALA A 4 -4.61 13.54 -1.60
N SER A 5 -4.34 14.59 -0.82
CA SER A 5 -3.07 14.79 -0.10
C SER A 5 -3.00 13.89 1.13
N SER A 6 -2.92 12.58 0.92
CA SER A 6 -2.69 11.60 1.99
C SER A 6 -1.87 10.42 1.51
N VAL A 7 -1.04 9.89 2.40
CA VAL A 7 -0.24 8.68 2.24
C VAL A 7 -0.50 7.72 3.38
N PHE A 8 -0.30 6.44 3.16
CA PHE A 8 -0.57 5.44 4.18
C PHE A 8 0.32 4.22 4.06
N GLU A 9 0.42 3.46 5.13
CA GLU A 9 1.06 2.16 5.15
C GLU A 9 0.08 1.04 5.49
N GLY A 10 0.48 -0.19 5.20
CA GLY A 10 -0.24 -1.39 5.56
C GLY A 10 0.75 -2.44 6.02
N GLU A 11 0.72 -2.75 7.29
CA GLU A 11 1.69 -3.59 7.98
C GLU A 11 0.98 -4.70 8.75
N ARG A 12 1.69 -5.79 9.01
CA ARG A 12 1.20 -6.86 9.88
C ARG A 12 2.07 -6.97 11.12
N ALA A 13 1.42 -7.08 12.26
CA ALA A 13 2.04 -7.52 13.49
C ALA A 13 1.76 -9.02 13.71
N TYR A 14 2.76 -9.74 14.16
CA TYR A 14 2.73 -11.15 14.53
C TYR A 14 3.39 -11.30 15.90
N GLY A 15 2.68 -11.84 16.88
CA GLY A 15 3.18 -11.98 18.24
C GLY A 15 3.70 -10.65 18.84
N GLY A 16 3.03 -9.54 18.56
CA GLY A 16 3.39 -8.19 19.03
C GLY A 16 4.52 -7.51 18.25
N LYS A 17 5.12 -8.14 17.24
CA LYS A 17 6.19 -7.55 16.41
C LYS A 17 5.67 -7.17 15.03
N ILE A 18 5.85 -5.92 14.64
CA ILE A 18 5.47 -5.43 13.31
C ILE A 18 6.55 -5.83 12.31
N PHE A 19 6.14 -6.56 11.26
CA PHE A 19 7.05 -7.02 10.24
C PHE A 19 7.59 -5.87 9.40
N LYS A 20 8.93 -5.76 9.30
CA LYS A 20 9.65 -4.69 8.55
C LYS A 20 9.16 -3.27 8.91
N SER A 21 8.81 -3.01 10.18
CA SER A 21 8.26 -1.74 10.67
C SER A 21 9.05 -0.52 10.19
N ARG A 22 10.40 -0.55 10.31
CA ARG A 22 11.26 0.56 9.90
C ARG A 22 11.13 0.87 8.41
N ALA A 23 11.18 -0.14 7.55
CA ALA A 23 11.06 0.04 6.10
C ALA A 23 9.70 0.65 5.70
N HIS A 24 8.64 0.30 6.41
CA HIS A 24 7.31 0.89 6.23
C HIS A 24 7.29 2.36 6.69
N SER A 25 7.89 2.69 7.83
CA SER A 25 7.98 4.07 8.33
C SER A 25 8.78 4.96 7.38
N GLU A 26 9.92 4.47 6.88
CA GLU A 26 10.74 5.16 5.88
C GLU A 26 9.96 5.41 4.59
N ARG A 27 9.19 4.41 4.11
CA ARG A 27 8.36 4.56 2.90
C ARG A 27 7.18 5.51 3.12
N LEU A 28 6.59 5.58 4.30
CA LEU A 28 5.57 6.57 4.63
C LEU A 28 6.12 7.99 4.46
N LEU A 29 7.29 8.26 5.02
CA LEU A 29 7.98 9.55 4.88
C LEU A 29 8.32 9.86 3.42
N ALA A 30 8.89 8.88 2.70
CA ALA A 30 9.21 9.02 1.28
C ALA A 30 7.95 9.29 0.43
N SER A 31 6.84 8.59 0.71
CA SER A 31 5.56 8.81 0.01
C SER A 31 5.02 10.22 0.24
N GLY A 32 5.14 10.78 1.45
CA GLY A 32 4.78 12.16 1.73
C GLY A 32 5.56 13.14 0.86
N LYS A 33 6.89 12.99 0.81
CA LYS A 33 7.78 13.81 -0.02
C LYS A 33 7.45 13.73 -1.51
N LEU A 34 7.12 12.53 -2.01
CA LEU A 34 6.74 12.32 -3.41
C LEU A 34 5.44 13.03 -3.81
N ILE A 35 4.55 13.34 -2.87
CA ILE A 35 3.34 14.13 -3.10
C ILE A 35 3.38 15.50 -2.42
N ASP A 36 4.60 16.02 -2.31
CA ASP A 36 4.90 17.39 -1.92
C ASP A 36 4.47 17.78 -0.50
N PHE A 37 4.64 16.91 0.50
CA PHE A 37 4.58 17.31 1.91
C PHE A 37 5.52 16.54 2.80
N GLU A 38 6.00 17.21 3.84
CA GLU A 38 6.81 16.58 4.88
C GLU A 38 5.94 16.17 6.06
N ILE A 39 6.16 14.95 6.54
CA ILE A 39 5.56 14.43 7.76
C ILE A 39 6.47 14.87 8.91
N PRO A 40 5.96 15.64 9.91
CA PRO A 40 6.80 16.26 10.93
C PRO A 40 7.13 15.29 12.10
N TYR A 41 7.48 14.05 11.76
CA TYR A 41 7.85 13.00 12.72
C TYR A 41 9.01 12.20 12.16
N SER A 42 9.89 11.72 13.05
CA SER A 42 10.99 10.82 12.69
C SER A 42 10.48 9.39 12.46
N VAL A 43 11.35 8.54 11.90
CA VAL A 43 11.06 7.09 11.78
C VAL A 43 10.80 6.50 13.15
N GLU A 44 11.60 6.88 14.14
CA GLU A 44 11.52 6.43 15.53
C GLU A 44 10.18 6.82 16.17
N ASP A 45 9.71 8.04 15.94
CA ASP A 45 8.40 8.51 16.43
C ASP A 45 7.25 7.68 15.84
N ILE A 46 7.34 7.38 14.54
CA ILE A 46 6.32 6.59 13.84
C ILE A 46 6.32 5.14 14.35
N GLU A 47 7.50 4.53 14.56
CA GLU A 47 7.61 3.19 15.12
C GLU A 47 7.04 3.13 16.53
N ALA A 48 7.42 4.07 17.40
CA ALA A 48 6.89 4.17 18.77
C ALA A 48 5.36 4.36 18.80
N ALA A 49 4.81 5.17 17.91
CA ALA A 49 3.36 5.35 17.80
C ALA A 49 2.62 4.07 17.37
N LYS A 50 3.21 3.27 16.47
CA LYS A 50 2.64 1.99 16.05
C LYS A 50 2.65 0.96 17.19
N GLU A 51 3.76 0.86 17.92
CA GLU A 51 3.87 -0.02 19.08
C GLU A 51 2.89 0.38 20.20
N ALA A 52 2.82 1.67 20.52
CA ALA A 52 1.87 2.20 21.49
C ALA A 52 0.42 1.91 21.11
N ALA A 53 0.07 2.02 19.82
CA ALA A 53 -1.26 1.68 19.34
C ALA A 53 -1.60 0.18 19.52
N LEU A 54 -0.66 -0.73 19.24
CA LEU A 54 -0.84 -2.16 19.49
C LEU A 54 -1.04 -2.46 20.97
N GLN A 55 -0.19 -1.91 21.83
CA GLN A 55 -0.26 -2.09 23.28
C GLN A 55 -1.58 -1.57 23.86
N ALA A 56 -1.97 -0.34 23.51
CA ALA A 56 -3.20 0.28 23.99
C ALA A 56 -4.47 -0.48 23.61
N ASN A 57 -4.43 -1.25 22.51
CA ASN A 57 -5.55 -2.08 22.05
C ASN A 57 -5.42 -3.56 22.46
N GLY A 58 -4.37 -3.95 23.17
CA GLY A 58 -4.13 -5.33 23.59
C GLY A 58 -3.97 -6.32 22.42
N LEU A 59 -3.46 -5.86 21.27
CA LEU A 59 -3.35 -6.66 20.05
C LEU A 59 -1.92 -7.14 19.84
N SER A 60 -1.76 -8.45 19.65
CA SER A 60 -0.49 -9.09 19.26
C SER A 60 -0.45 -9.46 17.77
N ASP A 61 -1.57 -9.91 17.23
CA ASP A 61 -1.74 -10.24 15.82
C ASP A 61 -2.74 -9.26 15.20
N ALA A 62 -2.21 -8.31 14.43
CA ALA A 62 -3.00 -7.19 13.96
C ALA A 62 -2.56 -6.68 12.58
N TYR A 63 -3.47 -5.99 11.92
CA TYR A 63 -3.12 -5.07 10.86
C TYR A 63 -2.82 -3.71 11.47
N VAL A 64 -1.75 -3.08 11.00
CA VAL A 64 -1.30 -1.75 11.44
C VAL A 64 -1.33 -0.80 10.27
N ARG A 65 -2.00 0.33 10.43
CA ARG A 65 -2.10 1.38 9.42
C ARG A 65 -1.65 2.71 9.97
N ALA A 66 -0.41 3.08 9.69
CA ALA A 66 0.04 4.45 9.81
C ALA A 66 -0.38 5.24 8.56
N PHE A 67 -0.87 6.45 8.72
CA PHE A 67 -1.25 7.32 7.61
C PHE A 67 -1.06 8.79 7.98
N ALA A 68 -0.71 9.60 6.99
CA ALA A 68 -0.52 11.03 7.14
C ALA A 68 -1.27 11.78 6.03
N TRP A 69 -1.72 12.99 6.35
CA TRP A 69 -2.49 13.81 5.41
C TRP A 69 -2.33 15.30 5.70
N ARG A 70 -2.57 16.12 4.68
CA ARG A 70 -2.75 17.56 4.87
C ARG A 70 -4.11 17.82 5.53
N GLY A 71 -4.09 18.48 6.68
CA GLY A 71 -5.27 18.86 7.44
C GLY A 71 -6.01 20.07 6.84
N ALA A 72 -6.94 20.61 7.62
CA ALA A 72 -7.66 21.82 7.24
C ALA A 72 -6.69 23.02 7.16
N GLY A 73 -6.86 23.83 6.16
CA GLY A 73 -6.13 25.10 5.94
C GLY A 73 -7.04 26.30 5.97
N PRO A 74 -6.49 27.49 5.75
CA PRO A 74 -7.22 28.73 5.81
C PRO A 74 -8.18 28.96 4.63
N ASP A 75 -7.98 28.23 3.54
CA ASP A 75 -8.75 28.37 2.30
C ASP A 75 -8.99 27.01 1.61
N MET A 76 -9.72 27.04 0.50
CA MET A 76 -10.05 25.87 -0.31
C MET A 76 -9.21 25.80 -1.61
N GLY A 77 -8.12 26.53 -1.68
CA GLY A 77 -7.23 26.52 -2.84
C GLY A 77 -6.51 25.19 -3.03
N VAL A 78 -6.13 24.87 -4.27
CA VAL A 78 -5.32 23.67 -4.59
C VAL A 78 -3.93 23.76 -3.94
N ALA A 79 -3.38 24.99 -3.85
CA ALA A 79 -2.12 25.23 -3.14
C ALA A 79 -2.33 25.11 -1.64
N SER A 80 -1.92 23.98 -1.08
CA SER A 80 -2.17 23.59 0.32
C SER A 80 -0.90 23.51 1.17
N SER A 81 0.17 24.22 0.78
CA SER A 81 1.46 24.22 1.49
C SER A 81 1.38 24.72 2.94
N ARG A 82 0.39 25.58 3.25
CA ARG A 82 0.16 26.11 4.62
C ARG A 82 -0.72 25.20 5.50
N ASN A 83 -1.25 24.11 4.95
CA ASN A 83 -2.08 23.21 5.72
C ASN A 83 -1.20 22.36 6.65
N PRO A 84 -1.55 22.23 7.93
CA PRO A 84 -0.80 21.40 8.85
C PRO A 84 -0.86 19.93 8.42
N VAL A 85 0.28 19.25 8.49
CA VAL A 85 0.31 17.79 8.27
C VAL A 85 -0.10 17.08 9.57
N ARG A 86 -0.97 16.13 9.44
CA ARG A 86 -1.47 15.28 10.52
C ARG A 86 -1.08 13.84 10.26
N MET A 87 -0.87 13.08 11.33
CA MET A 87 -0.62 11.64 11.27
C MET A 87 -1.50 10.92 12.29
N ALA A 88 -1.90 9.69 11.96
CA ALA A 88 -2.55 8.78 12.88
C ALA A 88 -2.11 7.34 12.61
N VAL A 89 -2.27 6.49 13.62
CA VAL A 89 -2.07 5.05 13.53
C VAL A 89 -3.37 4.35 13.95
N ALA A 90 -3.88 3.48 13.10
CA ALA A 90 -4.99 2.60 13.40
C ALA A 90 -4.52 1.15 13.45
N VAL A 91 -5.04 0.38 14.40
CA VAL A 91 -4.75 -1.05 14.54
C VAL A 91 -6.05 -1.82 14.74
N TRP A 92 -6.14 -3.01 14.14
CA TRP A 92 -7.28 -3.90 14.34
C TRP A 92 -6.92 -5.35 14.03
N SER A 93 -7.65 -6.27 14.63
CA SER A 93 -7.53 -7.68 14.28
C SER A 93 -7.99 -7.89 12.84
N TRP A 94 -7.16 -8.50 12.03
CA TRP A 94 -7.49 -8.84 10.64
C TRP A 94 -7.02 -10.25 10.34
N GLY A 95 -7.94 -11.10 9.90
CA GLY A 95 -7.66 -12.46 9.46
C GLY A 95 -6.84 -12.54 8.16
N ASN A 96 -6.89 -13.68 7.49
CA ASN A 96 -6.24 -13.87 6.20
C ASN A 96 -6.91 -13.01 5.12
N TYR A 97 -6.10 -12.33 4.31
CA TYR A 97 -6.56 -11.41 3.25
C TYR A 97 -7.54 -12.07 2.26
N TYR A 98 -7.29 -13.33 1.91
CA TYR A 98 -8.15 -14.11 1.02
C TYR A 98 -8.94 -15.20 1.75
N GLY A 99 -8.96 -15.21 3.09
CA GLY A 99 -9.64 -16.25 3.87
C GLY A 99 -9.21 -17.66 3.43
N ASP A 100 -10.17 -18.56 3.24
CA ASP A 100 -9.93 -19.94 2.79
C ASP A 100 -9.39 -20.04 1.36
N ALA A 101 -9.63 -19.03 0.51
CA ALA A 101 -9.11 -19.00 -0.85
C ALA A 101 -7.58 -18.94 -0.91
N LYS A 102 -6.90 -18.57 0.19
CA LYS A 102 -5.44 -18.59 0.27
C LYS A 102 -4.84 -19.96 -0.12
N MET A 103 -5.47 -21.05 0.28
CA MET A 103 -4.98 -22.41 -0.01
C MET A 103 -5.65 -23.08 -1.20
N LYS A 104 -6.87 -22.64 -1.56
CA LYS A 104 -7.66 -23.17 -2.68
C LYS A 104 -7.40 -22.46 -4.01
N GLY A 105 -6.70 -21.33 -3.96
CA GLY A 105 -6.51 -20.42 -5.08
C GLY A 105 -7.56 -19.32 -5.10
N ALA A 106 -7.18 -18.15 -5.64
CA ALA A 106 -8.04 -16.98 -5.81
C ALA A 106 -8.29 -16.73 -7.29
N LYS A 107 -9.55 -16.50 -7.66
CA LYS A 107 -9.92 -16.15 -9.03
C LYS A 107 -9.71 -14.66 -9.23
N LEU A 108 -8.96 -14.28 -10.27
CA LEU A 108 -8.74 -12.89 -10.67
C LEU A 108 -9.54 -12.56 -11.94
N ASP A 109 -10.11 -11.35 -11.95
CA ASP A 109 -10.59 -10.71 -13.19
C ASP A 109 -9.46 -9.87 -13.81
N ILE A 110 -9.66 -9.37 -15.02
CA ILE A 110 -8.77 -8.38 -15.64
C ILE A 110 -9.38 -7.00 -15.42
N ALA A 111 -8.61 -6.11 -14.79
CA ALA A 111 -9.05 -4.75 -14.51
C ALA A 111 -9.24 -3.93 -15.80
N LYS A 112 -10.30 -3.15 -15.85
CA LYS A 112 -10.51 -2.12 -16.88
C LYS A 112 -9.50 -0.98 -16.77
N TRP A 113 -9.20 -0.57 -15.54
CA TRP A 113 -8.31 0.55 -15.24
C TRP A 113 -6.86 0.10 -15.24
N ARG A 114 -5.96 0.95 -15.76
CA ARG A 114 -4.52 0.70 -15.82
C ARG A 114 -3.79 1.53 -14.77
N ARG A 115 -2.64 1.03 -14.33
CA ARG A 115 -1.72 1.85 -13.53
C ARG A 115 -1.21 3.01 -14.38
N PRO A 116 -1.20 4.24 -13.82
CA PRO A 116 -0.86 5.43 -14.58
C PRO A 116 0.62 5.45 -14.99
N ASP A 117 0.90 6.20 -16.04
CA ASP A 117 2.25 6.57 -16.42
C ASP A 117 2.90 7.35 -15.25
N PRO A 118 4.15 7.04 -14.86
CA PRO A 118 4.89 7.80 -13.83
C PRO A 118 4.99 9.32 -14.12
N ALA A 119 4.87 9.74 -15.38
CA ALA A 119 4.81 11.14 -15.75
C ALA A 119 3.44 11.79 -15.45
N THR A 120 2.40 11.00 -15.21
CA THR A 120 1.04 11.49 -14.89
C THR A 120 0.69 11.40 -13.42
N ALA A 121 1.34 10.53 -12.67
CA ALA A 121 1.12 10.36 -11.23
C ALA A 121 2.34 9.73 -10.55
N PRO A 122 2.66 10.08 -9.29
CA PRO A 122 3.83 9.59 -8.57
C PRO A 122 3.63 8.11 -8.15
N SER A 123 3.77 7.18 -9.10
CA SER A 123 3.47 5.75 -8.95
C SER A 123 4.22 5.05 -7.80
N GLN A 124 5.35 5.60 -7.38
CA GLN A 124 6.15 5.10 -6.26
C GLN A 124 5.67 5.59 -4.88
N ALA A 125 4.74 6.54 -4.82
CA ALA A 125 4.12 6.96 -3.58
C ALA A 125 2.97 6.02 -3.20
N LYS A 126 2.91 5.61 -1.93
CA LYS A 126 1.72 4.92 -1.39
C LYS A 126 0.65 5.96 -1.03
N ALA A 127 0.16 6.66 -2.06
CA ALA A 127 -0.77 7.77 -1.95
C ALA A 127 -2.22 7.32 -2.15
N ALA A 128 -3.13 7.80 -1.30
CA ALA A 128 -4.54 7.38 -1.32
C ALA A 128 -5.22 7.65 -2.67
N GLY A 129 -4.87 8.74 -3.36
CA GLY A 129 -5.43 9.09 -4.67
C GLY A 129 -5.17 8.04 -5.75
N LEU A 130 -4.07 7.28 -5.65
CA LEU A 130 -3.72 6.22 -6.59
C LEU A 130 -4.54 4.93 -6.37
N TYR A 131 -5.26 4.82 -5.26
CA TYR A 131 -6.07 3.65 -4.92
C TYR A 131 -7.51 3.70 -5.45
N MET A 132 -7.95 4.84 -5.96
CA MET A 132 -9.28 4.97 -6.57
C MET A 132 -9.50 3.93 -7.68
N ILE A 133 -8.58 3.81 -8.62
CA ILE A 133 -8.67 2.83 -9.73
C ILE A 133 -8.57 1.39 -9.24
N ALA A 134 -7.81 1.12 -8.18
CA ALA A 134 -7.73 -0.18 -7.54
C ALA A 134 -9.07 -0.56 -6.89
N THR A 135 -9.68 0.35 -6.13
CA THR A 135 -11.01 0.14 -5.51
C THR A 135 -12.08 -0.14 -6.56
N MET A 136 -12.14 0.66 -7.63
CA MET A 136 -13.12 0.45 -8.72
C MET A 136 -12.90 -0.90 -9.43
N SER A 137 -11.66 -1.30 -9.65
CA SER A 137 -11.31 -2.59 -10.26
C SER A 137 -11.69 -3.76 -9.35
N LYS A 138 -11.45 -3.62 -8.05
CA LYS A 138 -11.81 -4.61 -7.03
C LYS A 138 -13.32 -4.84 -6.99
N HIS A 139 -14.11 -3.78 -6.91
CA HIS A 139 -15.58 -3.87 -6.92
C HIS A 139 -16.10 -4.54 -8.19
N ALA A 140 -15.54 -4.20 -9.36
CA ALA A 140 -15.93 -4.83 -10.62
C ALA A 140 -15.60 -6.33 -10.67
N ALA A 141 -14.47 -6.75 -10.10
CA ALA A 141 -14.08 -8.15 -10.00
C ALA A 141 -15.01 -8.92 -9.03
N GLU A 142 -15.29 -8.35 -7.86
CA GLU A 142 -16.18 -8.96 -6.87
C GLU A 142 -17.61 -9.14 -7.41
N ALA A 143 -18.12 -8.17 -8.17
CA ALA A 143 -19.41 -8.29 -8.85
C ALA A 143 -19.49 -9.46 -9.86
N LYS A 144 -18.33 -9.96 -10.33
CA LYS A 144 -18.21 -11.15 -11.20
C LYS A 144 -17.86 -12.42 -10.43
N GLY A 145 -17.85 -12.39 -9.10
CA GLY A 145 -17.46 -13.52 -8.26
C GLY A 145 -15.96 -13.82 -8.25
N CYS A 146 -15.13 -12.84 -8.61
CA CYS A 146 -13.67 -12.94 -8.51
C CYS A 146 -13.17 -12.37 -7.18
N SER A 147 -12.04 -12.90 -6.70
CA SER A 147 -11.46 -12.45 -5.43
C SER A 147 -10.71 -11.13 -5.55
N ASP A 148 -10.16 -10.81 -6.74
CA ASP A 148 -9.40 -9.60 -7.03
C ASP A 148 -9.34 -9.36 -8.55
N ALA A 149 -8.63 -8.32 -8.98
CA ALA A 149 -8.35 -8.07 -10.39
C ALA A 149 -6.85 -7.86 -10.63
N MET A 150 -6.36 -8.43 -11.73
CA MET A 150 -5.03 -8.16 -12.27
C MET A 150 -5.09 -6.85 -13.05
N MET A 151 -4.19 -5.93 -12.76
CA MET A 151 -4.05 -4.64 -13.40
C MET A 151 -2.87 -4.63 -14.37
N PHE A 152 -3.07 -3.99 -15.51
CA PHE A 152 -1.98 -3.65 -16.44
C PHE A 152 -1.46 -2.24 -16.16
N ASP A 153 -0.24 -1.95 -16.59
CA ASP A 153 0.26 -0.58 -16.63
C ASP A 153 -0.22 0.18 -17.88
N TYR A 154 0.14 1.44 -17.98
CA TYR A 154 -0.21 2.31 -19.10
C TYR A 154 0.26 1.78 -20.46
N ARG A 155 1.36 0.99 -20.51
CA ARG A 155 1.91 0.36 -21.70
C ARG A 155 1.15 -0.92 -22.10
N GLY A 156 0.37 -1.51 -21.19
CA GLY A 156 -0.31 -2.77 -21.37
C GLY A 156 0.45 -3.99 -20.87
N TYR A 157 1.53 -3.79 -20.10
CA TYR A 157 2.20 -4.90 -19.42
C TYR A 157 1.51 -5.21 -18.10
N VAL A 158 1.61 -6.47 -17.65
CA VAL A 158 1.15 -6.85 -16.32
C VAL A 158 1.88 -6.03 -15.27
N ALA A 159 1.14 -5.44 -14.35
CA ALA A 159 1.68 -4.64 -13.26
C ALA A 159 1.54 -5.36 -11.92
N GLU A 160 0.35 -5.42 -11.37
CA GLU A 160 0.07 -5.95 -10.05
C GLU A 160 -1.42 -6.34 -9.93
N ALA A 161 -1.88 -6.85 -8.79
CA ALA A 161 -3.28 -6.91 -8.44
C ALA A 161 -3.74 -5.60 -7.78
N THR A 162 -5.02 -5.46 -7.41
CA THR A 162 -5.54 -4.17 -6.90
C THR A 162 -4.89 -3.73 -5.59
N GLY A 163 -4.47 -4.66 -4.75
CA GLY A 163 -3.83 -4.38 -3.46
C GLY A 163 -2.61 -5.25 -3.17
N ALA A 164 -2.07 -5.98 -4.16
CA ALA A 164 -0.96 -6.90 -4.00
C ALA A 164 -0.09 -6.95 -5.26
N ASN A 165 1.22 -7.17 -5.08
CA ASN A 165 2.10 -7.47 -6.19
C ASN A 165 1.88 -8.91 -6.69
N ILE A 166 2.30 -9.20 -7.91
CA ILE A 166 2.08 -10.49 -8.56
C ILE A 166 3.42 -11.16 -8.92
N PHE A 167 3.44 -12.48 -8.78
CA PHE A 167 4.53 -13.34 -9.23
C PHE A 167 3.95 -14.46 -10.10
N PHE A 168 4.70 -14.87 -11.10
CA PHE A 168 4.38 -15.98 -11.97
C PHE A 168 5.46 -17.05 -11.85
N VAL A 169 5.07 -18.31 -11.81
CA VAL A 169 5.99 -19.44 -11.95
C VAL A 169 5.83 -19.99 -13.36
N LYS A 170 6.90 -19.97 -14.13
CA LYS A 170 6.94 -20.49 -15.49
C LYS A 170 8.25 -21.24 -15.71
N ASP A 171 8.15 -22.46 -16.19
CA ASP A 171 9.29 -23.32 -16.52
C ASP A 171 10.32 -23.47 -15.37
N GLY A 172 9.82 -23.45 -14.11
CA GLY A 172 10.64 -23.52 -12.90
C GLY A 172 11.25 -22.19 -12.43
N GLU A 173 11.05 -21.12 -13.18
CA GLU A 173 11.52 -19.78 -12.82
C GLU A 173 10.42 -18.92 -12.25
N VAL A 174 10.76 -18.01 -11.33
CA VAL A 174 9.84 -17.06 -10.71
C VAL A 174 10.03 -15.68 -11.32
N HIS A 175 8.99 -15.17 -11.93
CA HIS A 175 8.97 -13.87 -12.59
C HIS A 175 8.06 -12.89 -11.86
N THR A 176 8.45 -11.63 -11.79
CA THR A 176 7.59 -10.55 -11.28
C THR A 176 7.81 -9.29 -12.12
N PRO A 177 6.75 -8.51 -12.42
CA PRO A 177 6.90 -7.29 -13.20
C PRO A 177 7.88 -6.30 -12.58
N THR A 178 8.57 -5.51 -13.39
CA THR A 178 9.40 -4.40 -12.92
C THR A 178 8.52 -3.30 -12.36
N ALA A 179 8.77 -2.89 -11.10
CA ALA A 179 7.97 -1.90 -10.40
C ALA A 179 8.38 -0.47 -10.79
N ASP A 180 8.16 -0.10 -12.05
CA ASP A 180 8.42 1.24 -12.61
C ASP A 180 7.14 2.09 -12.71
N ALA A 181 5.98 1.48 -12.93
CA ALA A 181 4.68 2.15 -13.03
C ALA A 181 3.72 1.82 -11.86
N PHE A 182 4.19 1.13 -10.84
CA PHE A 182 3.41 0.77 -9.65
C PHE A 182 4.32 0.66 -8.43
N LEU A 183 3.73 0.58 -7.25
CA LEU A 183 4.46 0.57 -5.98
C LEU A 183 5.35 -0.67 -5.84
N ASN A 184 6.64 -0.47 -5.59
CA ASN A 184 7.55 -1.57 -5.23
C ASN A 184 7.27 -2.05 -3.79
N GLY A 185 6.39 -3.04 -3.66
CA GLY A 185 5.91 -3.53 -2.37
C GLY A 185 7.03 -4.10 -1.49
N ILE A 186 6.99 -3.80 -0.19
CA ILE A 186 7.96 -4.34 0.78
C ILE A 186 7.88 -5.87 0.84
N THR A 187 6.67 -6.43 0.80
CA THR A 187 6.48 -7.89 0.67
C THR A 187 7.10 -8.43 -0.63
N ARG A 188 6.91 -7.73 -1.76
CA ARG A 188 7.53 -8.10 -3.03
C ARG A 188 9.06 -8.15 -2.91
N GLN A 189 9.67 -7.12 -2.35
CA GLN A 189 11.12 -7.06 -2.14
C GLN A 189 11.60 -8.24 -1.27
N THR A 190 10.90 -8.50 -0.17
CA THR A 190 11.20 -9.63 0.73
C THR A 190 11.12 -10.99 0.01
N VAL A 191 10.10 -11.21 -0.82
CA VAL A 191 9.98 -12.45 -1.59
C VAL A 191 11.14 -12.59 -2.59
N ILE A 192 11.54 -11.49 -3.25
CA ILE A 192 12.70 -11.50 -4.17
C ILE A 192 13.99 -11.83 -3.40
N GLU A 193 14.20 -11.24 -2.22
CA GLU A 193 15.35 -11.53 -1.35
C GLU A 193 15.39 -13.02 -1.02
N MET A 194 14.30 -13.58 -0.51
CA MET A 194 14.18 -15.00 -0.14
C MET A 194 14.39 -15.97 -1.33
N LEU A 195 13.98 -15.58 -2.52
CA LEU A 195 14.17 -16.41 -3.73
C LEU A 195 15.63 -16.40 -4.23
N LYS A 196 16.39 -15.34 -3.95
CA LYS A 196 17.80 -15.26 -4.31
C LYS A 196 18.73 -16.01 -3.34
N GLU A 197 18.25 -16.30 -2.14
CA GLU A 197 18.98 -17.06 -1.12
C GLU A 197 18.87 -18.57 -1.30
N LYS A 198 17.99 -19.04 -2.19
CA LYS A 198 17.77 -20.46 -2.53
C LYS A 198 18.44 -20.85 -3.83
#